data_5f11e4c0e221ea8ca2346f27673d3392
#
_entry.id   5f11e4c0e221ea8ca2346f27673d3392
#
_cell.length_a   1.000
_cell.length_b   1.000
_cell.length_c   1.000
_cell.angle_alpha   90.00
_cell.angle_beta   90.00
_cell.angle_gamma   90.00
#
_symmetry.space_group_name_H-M   'P 1'
#
loop_
_entity.id
_entity.type
_entity.pdbx_description
1 polymer ?
#
loop_
_entity_poly.entity_id
_entity_poly.type
_entity_poly.pdbx_seq_one_letter_code
_entity_poly.pdbx_strand_id
1 'polypeptide(L)'
;MTASVVAVAVCGSALSPAAVSEEMNSVAADAPSLDTATADTTPFIGNPELKARLDAPGKLTIAGERLHGWLLRRFYIAHGYQTVWDGHPAQASRLLRDAVLRAGEHGLDPGLFHSAALGERSPILSSVERDLLLSDAFLSYADALARGAMSIEERVDDEDLTPEAVDIVAVIDAAVAAPDPATVINALAPSSAEYEAMRRTYAEYRGIAGVLQAGRNKPLRPSPERAAAAERRMRLLVVNLERLRWLPRQIPRDRVVVNAAIARLQLFRDDRPAFTTRVVVGETDKQTPEFQSTINDVLFNPPWNIPRSIAQKEILPKLAADPGYLASHHMRFRSNGAIQQEAGAYSALGRLKFEMNDRYDVYLHDTPTKSLFQSAARMMSHGCVRVENPRMLAVMLLGQPPEAIDRGIATAHTSRRALPVPMPVFVVYQTAYLESDGSIQFRADPYERDDEIWRYLTRAQQLPVAQDSGAGQRKG
;
A
#
# COMPACT_ATOMS: atom_id res chain seq x y z
N MET A 1 -41.39 34.47 -18.92
CA MET A 1 -41.06 34.69 -17.49
C MET A 1 -39.57 34.56 -17.37
N THR A 2 -38.93 35.69 -17.22
CA THR A 2 -37.48 35.91 -17.24
C THR A 2 -36.92 35.72 -15.83
N ALA A 3 -35.88 34.93 -15.69
CA ALA A 3 -35.09 34.87 -14.46
C ALA A 3 -33.65 35.34 -14.77
N SER A 4 -33.24 36.43 -14.13
CA SER A 4 -31.95 37.08 -14.24
C SER A 4 -30.87 36.31 -13.52
N VAL A 5 -29.72 36.16 -14.17
CA VAL A 5 -28.45 35.69 -13.57
C VAL A 5 -27.65 36.94 -13.19
N VAL A 6 -27.29 37.04 -11.90
CA VAL A 6 -26.38 38.06 -11.39
C VAL A 6 -24.97 37.46 -11.38
N ALA A 7 -24.06 38.02 -12.17
CA ALA A 7 -22.63 37.74 -12.15
C ALA A 7 -21.94 38.67 -11.16
N VAL A 8 -21.20 38.13 -10.19
CA VAL A 8 -20.29 38.90 -9.32
C VAL A 8 -18.89 38.71 -9.84
N ALA A 9 -18.28 39.78 -10.31
CA ALA A 9 -16.88 39.88 -10.68
C ALA A 9 -16.06 40.21 -9.45
N VAL A 10 -15.01 39.40 -9.15
CA VAL A 10 -13.99 39.74 -8.16
C VAL A 10 -12.68 40.04 -8.91
N CYS A 11 -12.27 41.31 -8.83
CA CYS A 11 -10.94 41.77 -9.25
C CYS A 11 -9.89 41.26 -8.26
N GLY A 12 -8.93 40.49 -8.77
CA GLY A 12 -7.71 40.13 -8.04
C GLY A 12 -6.51 40.88 -8.61
N SER A 13 -5.92 41.76 -7.80
CA SER A 13 -4.70 42.51 -8.13
C SER A 13 -3.47 41.65 -7.84
N ALA A 14 -2.63 41.47 -8.85
CA ALA A 14 -1.31 40.85 -8.70
C ALA A 14 -0.32 41.88 -8.13
N LEU A 15 0.47 41.50 -7.15
CA LEU A 15 1.68 42.22 -6.69
C LEU A 15 2.89 41.28 -6.83
N SER A 16 3.87 41.72 -7.62
CA SER A 16 5.21 41.17 -7.77
C SER A 16 6.09 41.45 -6.57
N PRO A 17 7.07 40.58 -6.25
CA PRO A 17 8.08 40.88 -5.23
C PRO A 17 9.30 41.59 -5.88
N ALA A 18 9.69 42.74 -5.30
CA ALA A 18 10.99 43.34 -5.55
C ALA A 18 11.70 43.57 -4.22
N ALA A 19 12.98 43.25 -4.24
CA ALA A 19 13.99 43.31 -3.21
C ALA A 19 14.04 44.60 -2.37
N VAL A 20 14.43 44.44 -1.07
CA VAL A 20 15.21 45.45 -0.33
C VAL A 20 16.19 44.73 0.57
N SER A 21 17.45 45.01 0.40
CA SER A 21 18.59 44.65 1.25
C SER A 21 18.90 45.79 2.21
N GLU A 22 19.46 45.43 3.38
CA GLU A 22 20.33 46.19 4.29
C GLU A 22 19.79 47.46 4.99
N GLU A 23 19.69 47.37 6.32
CA GLU A 23 20.41 48.26 7.20
C GLU A 23 20.46 47.70 8.64
N MET A 24 21.67 47.36 9.08
CA MET A 24 22.04 47.20 10.48
C MET A 24 22.19 48.59 11.10
N ASN A 25 21.50 48.89 12.19
CA ASN A 25 22.15 49.64 13.26
C ASN A 25 21.45 49.50 14.62
N SER A 26 22.27 49.38 15.61
CA SER A 26 22.07 49.24 17.06
C SER A 26 21.09 50.20 17.71
N VAL A 27 20.22 49.67 18.56
CA VAL A 27 19.85 50.32 19.82
C VAL A 27 19.68 49.23 20.92
N ALA A 28 20.58 49.26 21.86
CA ALA A 28 20.42 48.56 23.12
C ALA A 28 19.49 49.38 24.03
N ALA A 29 18.42 48.78 24.53
CA ALA A 29 17.83 49.07 25.86
C ALA A 29 16.56 48.22 26.08
N ASP A 30 16.48 47.68 27.28
CA ASP A 30 15.31 47.17 28.01
C ASP A 30 14.72 45.84 27.52
N ALA A 31 15.26 44.77 28.13
CA ALA A 31 14.54 43.52 28.26
C ALA A 31 13.35 43.71 29.23
N PRO A 32 12.10 43.47 28.81
CA PRO A 32 11.04 43.26 29.75
C PRO A 32 11.27 41.94 30.48
N SER A 33 11.20 41.99 31.82
CA SER A 33 11.18 40.84 32.70
C SER A 33 10.23 39.78 32.15
N LEU A 34 10.71 38.53 32.08
CA LEU A 34 9.90 37.33 31.90
C LEU A 34 8.85 37.31 33.02
N ASP A 35 7.68 37.86 32.72
CA ASP A 35 6.49 37.56 33.49
C ASP A 35 6.29 36.06 33.39
N THR A 36 6.39 35.43 34.56
CA THR A 36 5.99 34.03 34.78
C THR A 36 4.66 33.80 34.12
N ALA A 37 4.69 33.03 33.03
CA ALA A 37 3.48 32.47 32.45
C ALA A 37 2.73 31.79 33.60
N THR A 38 1.62 32.38 34.00
CA THR A 38 0.67 31.74 34.91
C THR A 38 0.30 30.42 34.25
N ALA A 39 0.81 29.32 34.83
CA ALA A 39 0.41 27.99 34.45
C ALA A 39 -1.13 27.98 34.48
N ASP A 40 -1.72 27.62 33.35
CA ASP A 40 -3.16 27.41 33.24
C ASP A 40 -3.53 26.37 34.32
N THR A 41 -4.07 26.85 35.46
CA THR A 41 -4.43 26.02 36.60
C THR A 41 -5.81 25.41 36.45
N THR A 42 -6.29 25.22 35.21
CA THR A 42 -7.50 24.45 35.01
C THR A 42 -7.25 23.03 35.55
N PRO A 43 -8.02 22.57 36.58
CA PRO A 43 -7.75 21.28 37.19
C PRO A 43 -7.89 20.18 36.10
N PHE A 44 -6.88 19.30 36.00
CA PHE A 44 -6.93 18.15 35.15
C PHE A 44 -8.10 17.24 35.58
N ILE A 45 -9.11 17.08 34.71
CA ILE A 45 -10.36 16.36 35.01
C ILE A 45 -10.24 14.88 34.62
N GLY A 46 -9.20 14.49 33.84
CA GLY A 46 -8.97 13.13 33.36
C GLY A 46 -8.54 12.15 34.45
N ASN A 47 -8.39 10.87 34.05
CA ASN A 47 -7.84 9.84 34.92
C ASN A 47 -6.30 10.00 35.03
N PRO A 48 -5.75 10.32 36.21
CA PRO A 48 -4.32 10.58 36.35
C PRO A 48 -3.44 9.34 36.16
N GLU A 49 -3.92 8.13 36.50
CA GLU A 49 -3.19 6.88 36.25
C GLU A 49 -3.07 6.62 34.78
N LEU A 50 -4.15 6.75 34.01
CA LEU A 50 -4.18 6.57 32.58
C LEU A 50 -3.22 7.55 31.87
N LYS A 51 -3.27 8.83 32.27
CA LYS A 51 -2.37 9.84 31.74
C LYS A 51 -0.90 9.47 32.02
N ALA A 52 -0.59 9.14 33.27
CA ALA A 52 0.76 8.78 33.68
C ALA A 52 1.33 7.58 32.92
N ARG A 53 0.50 6.57 32.64
CA ARG A 53 0.91 5.40 31.85
C ARG A 53 1.18 5.76 30.39
N LEU A 54 0.39 6.63 29.80
CA LEU A 54 0.57 7.08 28.41
C LEU A 54 1.76 8.01 28.24
N ASP A 55 2.07 8.83 29.24
CA ASP A 55 3.20 9.77 29.23
C ASP A 55 4.52 9.10 29.63
N ALA A 56 4.48 7.92 30.22
CA ALA A 56 5.68 7.19 30.63
C ALA A 56 6.61 6.94 29.41
N PRO A 57 7.93 7.16 29.57
CA PRO A 57 8.88 6.88 28.51
C PRO A 57 9.00 5.37 28.26
N GLY A 58 9.23 5.00 27.00
CA GLY A 58 9.46 3.61 26.63
C GLY A 58 8.23 2.92 26.03
N LYS A 59 8.28 1.59 25.99
CA LYS A 59 7.24 0.74 25.38
C LYS A 59 6.11 0.51 26.38
N LEU A 60 4.89 0.89 26.01
CA LEU A 60 3.71 0.57 26.82
C LEU A 60 3.40 -0.93 26.71
N THR A 61 3.38 -1.62 27.86
CA THR A 61 3.12 -3.06 27.93
C THR A 61 2.11 -3.35 29.03
N ILE A 62 1.08 -4.14 28.73
CA ILE A 62 0.04 -4.59 29.69
C ILE A 62 -0.12 -6.09 29.53
N ALA A 63 -0.07 -6.85 30.63
CA ALA A 63 -0.20 -8.30 30.66
C ALA A 63 0.74 -9.04 29.67
N GLY A 64 1.94 -8.51 29.43
CA GLY A 64 2.89 -9.04 28.45
C GLY A 64 2.64 -8.59 27.00
N GLU A 65 1.52 -7.97 26.72
CA GLU A 65 1.16 -7.44 25.39
C GLU A 65 1.76 -6.05 25.18
N ARG A 66 2.38 -5.82 24.03
CA ARG A 66 2.91 -4.50 23.63
C ARG A 66 1.86 -3.70 22.91
N LEU A 67 1.53 -2.50 23.41
CA LEU A 67 0.49 -1.65 22.87
C LEU A 67 1.05 -0.55 21.93
N HIS A 68 0.21 -0.03 21.06
CA HIS A 68 0.50 1.04 20.09
C HIS A 68 0.35 2.42 20.75
N GLY A 69 1.34 2.79 21.58
CA GLY A 69 1.28 4.00 22.42
C GLY A 69 0.92 5.29 21.68
N TRP A 70 1.29 5.44 20.40
CA TRP A 70 0.95 6.63 19.62
C TRP A 70 -0.56 6.72 19.27
N LEU A 71 -1.19 5.57 18.92
CA LEU A 71 -2.64 5.48 18.70
C LEU A 71 -3.41 5.77 19.97
N LEU A 72 -2.99 5.15 21.06
CA LEU A 72 -3.62 5.35 22.38
C LEU A 72 -3.50 6.80 22.85
N ARG A 73 -2.32 7.43 22.73
CA ARG A 73 -2.17 8.86 23.08
C ARG A 73 -3.13 9.73 22.30
N ARG A 74 -3.22 9.55 20.96
CA ARG A 74 -4.15 10.31 20.11
C ARG A 74 -5.60 10.10 20.55
N PHE A 75 -5.98 8.86 20.82
CA PHE A 75 -7.32 8.49 21.25
C PHE A 75 -7.67 9.14 22.60
N TYR A 76 -6.84 8.95 23.62
CA TYR A 76 -7.14 9.47 24.96
C TYR A 76 -6.96 10.99 25.10
N ILE A 77 -6.14 11.64 24.28
CA ILE A 77 -6.13 13.11 24.19
C ILE A 77 -7.51 13.60 23.72
N ALA A 78 -8.09 12.99 22.69
CA ALA A 78 -9.42 13.36 22.20
C ALA A 78 -10.52 13.11 23.24
N HIS A 79 -10.33 12.14 24.15
CA HIS A 79 -11.28 11.80 25.24
C HIS A 79 -10.90 12.42 26.59
N GLY A 80 -10.04 13.45 26.63
CA GLY A 80 -9.66 14.14 27.86
C GLY A 80 -9.06 13.23 28.92
N TYR A 81 -8.40 12.16 28.52
CA TYR A 81 -7.84 11.11 29.39
C TYR A 81 -8.87 10.44 30.32
N GLN A 82 -10.12 10.33 29.88
CA GLN A 82 -11.13 9.53 30.59
C GLN A 82 -11.06 8.08 30.13
N THR A 83 -11.40 7.13 31.02
CA THR A 83 -11.67 5.75 30.61
C THR A 83 -12.92 5.72 29.73
N VAL A 84 -12.86 4.99 28.62
CA VAL A 84 -13.93 5.00 27.62
C VAL A 84 -14.87 3.82 27.83
N TRP A 85 -14.35 2.63 28.16
CA TRP A 85 -15.12 1.40 28.13
C TRP A 85 -15.92 1.13 29.42
N ASP A 86 -15.57 1.76 30.54
CA ASP A 86 -16.33 1.66 31.80
C ASP A 86 -17.68 2.41 31.75
N GLY A 87 -17.78 3.47 30.93
CA GLY A 87 -18.99 4.29 30.77
C GLY A 87 -19.90 3.88 29.62
N HIS A 88 -19.45 3.01 28.71
CA HIS A 88 -20.20 2.58 27.52
C HIS A 88 -21.02 1.31 27.78
N PRO A 89 -22.11 1.10 27.00
CA PRO A 89 -22.88 -0.13 27.10
C PRO A 89 -21.97 -1.35 26.95
N ALA A 90 -22.00 -2.25 27.93
CA ALA A 90 -21.21 -3.50 27.91
C ALA A 90 -21.41 -4.32 26.60
N GLN A 91 -22.50 -4.04 25.87
CA GLN A 91 -22.80 -4.61 24.59
C GLN A 91 -21.86 -4.12 23.47
N ALA A 92 -21.54 -2.81 23.40
CA ALA A 92 -20.65 -2.27 22.37
C ALA A 92 -19.25 -2.87 22.49
N SER A 93 -18.68 -2.87 23.71
CA SER A 93 -17.37 -3.49 23.97
C SER A 93 -17.34 -4.98 23.63
N ARG A 94 -18.42 -5.72 23.89
CA ARG A 94 -18.53 -7.15 23.52
C ARG A 94 -18.55 -7.33 22.02
N LEU A 95 -19.36 -6.56 21.28
CA LEU A 95 -19.47 -6.67 19.82
C LEU A 95 -18.15 -6.30 19.12
N LEU A 96 -17.45 -5.26 19.61
CA LEU A 96 -16.12 -4.90 19.11
C LEU A 96 -15.09 -6.01 19.40
N ARG A 97 -15.07 -6.55 20.64
CA ARG A 97 -14.21 -7.68 20.97
C ARG A 97 -14.49 -8.89 20.08
N ASP A 98 -15.76 -9.22 19.83
CA ASP A 98 -16.14 -10.33 18.96
C ASP A 98 -15.69 -10.07 17.52
N ALA A 99 -15.71 -8.81 17.03
CA ALA A 99 -15.17 -8.46 15.73
C ALA A 99 -13.65 -8.70 15.67
N VAL A 100 -12.89 -8.28 16.68
CA VAL A 100 -11.44 -8.53 16.78
C VAL A 100 -11.13 -10.03 16.81
N LEU A 101 -11.89 -10.82 17.57
CA LEU A 101 -11.70 -12.27 17.65
C LEU A 101 -11.99 -12.97 16.31
N ARG A 102 -12.80 -12.35 15.44
CA ARG A 102 -13.05 -12.79 14.07
C ARG A 102 -12.13 -12.16 13.00
N ALA A 103 -11.09 -11.44 13.38
CA ALA A 103 -10.14 -10.83 12.44
C ALA A 103 -9.60 -11.85 11.40
N GLY A 104 -9.54 -13.13 11.78
CA GLY A 104 -9.22 -14.24 10.88
C GLY A 104 -10.12 -14.37 9.65
N GLU A 105 -11.33 -13.79 9.63
CA GLU A 105 -12.18 -13.74 8.44
C GLU A 105 -11.63 -12.82 7.35
N HIS A 106 -10.76 -11.90 7.75
CA HIS A 106 -10.02 -11.01 6.87
C HIS A 106 -8.56 -11.46 6.62
N GLY A 107 -8.18 -12.67 7.05
CA GLY A 107 -6.81 -13.15 6.95
C GLY A 107 -5.85 -12.50 7.95
N LEU A 108 -6.37 -11.81 8.97
CA LEU A 108 -5.58 -11.22 10.04
C LEU A 108 -5.54 -12.16 11.25
N ASP A 109 -4.35 -12.36 11.83
CA ASP A 109 -4.25 -13.15 13.07
C ASP A 109 -4.83 -12.33 14.23
N PRO A 110 -5.88 -12.83 14.92
CA PRO A 110 -6.43 -12.16 16.10
C PRO A 110 -5.39 -11.89 17.20
N GLY A 111 -4.30 -12.67 17.24
CA GLY A 111 -3.19 -12.46 18.17
C GLY A 111 -2.48 -11.11 17.97
N LEU A 112 -2.54 -10.52 16.78
CA LEU A 112 -2.02 -9.18 16.53
C LEU A 112 -2.77 -8.09 17.30
N PHE A 113 -3.98 -8.40 17.79
CA PHE A 113 -4.91 -7.49 18.46
C PHE A 113 -5.26 -7.98 19.86
N HIS A 114 -4.30 -8.57 20.56
CA HIS A 114 -4.40 -8.98 21.96
C HIS A 114 -5.51 -10.02 22.26
N SER A 115 -5.83 -10.88 21.30
CA SER A 115 -6.95 -11.84 21.44
C SER A 115 -6.81 -12.77 22.66
N ALA A 116 -5.57 -13.13 23.05
CA ALA A 116 -5.31 -13.94 24.23
C ALA A 116 -5.73 -13.23 25.52
N ALA A 117 -5.46 -11.94 25.62
CA ALA A 117 -5.82 -11.10 26.78
C ALA A 117 -7.30 -10.66 26.74
N LEU A 118 -7.93 -10.67 25.57
CA LEU A 118 -9.37 -10.36 25.40
C LEU A 118 -10.28 -11.56 25.58
N GLY A 119 -9.75 -12.79 25.59
CA GLY A 119 -10.50 -14.04 25.67
C GLY A 119 -11.06 -14.32 27.07
N GLU A 120 -11.75 -15.47 27.23
CA GLU A 120 -12.40 -15.87 28.51
C GLU A 120 -11.40 -16.10 29.65
N ARG A 121 -10.14 -16.41 29.34
CA ARG A 121 -9.05 -16.61 30.32
C ARG A 121 -8.18 -15.36 30.47
N SER A 122 -8.78 -14.20 30.36
CA SER A 122 -8.10 -12.93 30.47
C SER A 122 -7.42 -12.77 31.84
N PRO A 123 -6.22 -12.19 31.91
CA PRO A 123 -5.56 -11.89 33.18
C PRO A 123 -6.38 -10.91 34.01
N ILE A 124 -6.15 -10.89 35.32
CA ILE A 124 -6.76 -9.90 36.23
C ILE A 124 -6.10 -8.56 35.92
N LEU A 125 -6.86 -7.64 35.35
CA LEU A 125 -6.44 -6.29 34.97
C LEU A 125 -7.16 -5.25 35.82
N SER A 126 -6.47 -4.13 36.13
CA SER A 126 -7.13 -2.94 36.64
C SER A 126 -8.11 -2.36 35.60
N SER A 127 -9.00 -1.45 36.01
CA SER A 127 -9.90 -0.75 35.11
C SER A 127 -9.14 -0.03 33.99
N VAL A 128 -8.08 0.70 34.34
CA VAL A 128 -7.22 1.44 33.38
C VAL A 128 -6.50 0.47 32.43
N GLU A 129 -5.96 -0.63 32.93
CA GLU A 129 -5.28 -1.60 32.08
C GLU A 129 -6.22 -2.26 31.07
N ARG A 130 -7.43 -2.57 31.51
CA ARG A 130 -8.46 -3.14 30.63
C ARG A 130 -8.90 -2.13 29.58
N ASP A 131 -9.08 -0.86 29.97
CA ASP A 131 -9.49 0.22 29.06
C ASP A 131 -8.43 0.46 27.99
N LEU A 132 -7.15 0.52 28.36
CA LEU A 132 -6.02 0.64 27.44
C LEU A 132 -5.92 -0.54 26.47
N LEU A 133 -6.06 -1.77 26.98
CA LEU A 133 -5.96 -2.97 26.16
C LEU A 133 -7.10 -3.08 25.14
N LEU A 134 -8.34 -2.79 25.55
CA LEU A 134 -9.50 -2.76 24.66
C LEU A 134 -9.35 -1.67 23.60
N SER A 135 -8.94 -0.47 24.00
CA SER A 135 -8.71 0.64 23.06
C SER A 135 -7.64 0.27 22.03
N ASP A 136 -6.52 -0.30 22.46
CA ASP A 136 -5.47 -0.69 21.54
C ASP A 136 -5.93 -1.77 20.56
N ALA A 137 -6.64 -2.78 21.04
CA ALA A 137 -7.19 -3.85 20.22
C ALA A 137 -8.14 -3.30 19.13
N PHE A 138 -9.04 -2.40 19.50
CA PHE A 138 -10.03 -1.85 18.57
C PHE A 138 -9.41 -0.88 17.57
N LEU A 139 -8.54 0.01 18.04
CA LEU A 139 -7.83 0.97 17.19
C LEU A 139 -6.89 0.26 16.20
N SER A 140 -6.09 -0.69 16.67
CA SER A 140 -5.13 -1.40 15.82
C SER A 140 -5.82 -2.33 14.82
N TYR A 141 -6.93 -2.97 15.19
CA TYR A 141 -7.73 -3.77 14.26
C TYR A 141 -8.40 -2.91 13.18
N ALA A 142 -8.98 -1.78 13.58
CA ALA A 142 -9.56 -0.82 12.64
C ALA A 142 -8.50 -0.28 11.66
N ASP A 143 -7.32 0.07 12.17
CA ASP A 143 -6.19 0.54 11.36
C ASP A 143 -5.72 -0.55 10.37
N ALA A 144 -5.58 -1.78 10.84
CA ALA A 144 -5.20 -2.92 10.00
C ALA A 144 -6.22 -3.22 8.89
N LEU A 145 -7.52 -3.07 9.14
CA LEU A 145 -8.54 -3.19 8.09
C LEU A 145 -8.49 -2.06 7.08
N ALA A 146 -8.20 -0.84 7.55
CA ALA A 146 -8.18 0.36 6.72
C ALA A 146 -6.94 0.46 5.82
N ARG A 147 -5.77 0.04 6.31
CA ARG A 147 -4.48 0.34 5.69
C ARG A 147 -3.51 -0.84 5.60
N GLY A 148 -3.91 -2.00 6.11
CA GLY A 148 -3.03 -3.15 6.30
C GLY A 148 -2.41 -3.18 7.71
N ALA A 149 -2.08 -4.38 8.16
CA ALA A 149 -1.44 -4.60 9.46
C ALA A 149 0.05 -4.25 9.44
N MET A 150 0.68 -4.34 8.26
CA MET A 150 2.09 -4.00 8.03
C MET A 150 2.20 -2.54 7.60
N SER A 151 2.80 -1.70 8.47
CA SER A 151 2.98 -0.28 8.16
C SER A 151 3.99 -0.08 7.02
N ILE A 152 3.94 1.09 6.36
CA ILE A 152 4.83 1.36 5.23
C ILE A 152 6.32 1.33 5.62
N GLU A 153 6.65 1.69 6.86
CA GLU A 153 8.02 1.68 7.37
C GLU A 153 8.55 0.26 7.61
N GLU A 154 7.66 -0.72 7.68
CA GLU A 154 7.99 -2.14 7.88
C GLU A 154 8.02 -2.92 6.56
N ARG A 155 7.64 -2.30 5.44
CA ARG A 155 7.71 -2.90 4.11
C ARG A 155 9.08 -2.68 3.46
N VAL A 156 9.39 -3.46 2.44
CA VAL A 156 10.60 -3.20 1.65
C VAL A 156 10.48 -1.86 0.90
N ASP A 157 11.59 -1.20 0.66
CA ASP A 157 11.67 0.17 0.10
C ASP A 157 10.92 0.37 -1.23
N ASP A 158 10.67 -0.70 -1.97
CA ASP A 158 9.98 -0.68 -3.25
C ASP A 158 8.49 -1.10 -3.18
N GLU A 159 7.93 -1.23 -1.98
CA GLU A 159 6.50 -1.46 -1.72
C GLU A 159 5.82 -0.17 -1.19
N ASP A 160 5.54 0.77 -2.10
CA ASP A 160 5.13 2.14 -1.79
C ASP A 160 3.63 2.43 -2.08
N LEU A 161 2.81 1.42 -2.05
CA LEU A 161 1.36 1.62 -2.12
C LEU A 161 0.84 2.10 -0.78
N THR A 162 0.21 3.27 -0.75
CA THR A 162 -0.30 3.87 0.49
C THR A 162 -1.75 4.28 0.31
N PRO A 163 -2.67 3.69 1.08
CA PRO A 163 -4.07 4.09 1.08
C PRO A 163 -4.25 5.48 1.71
N GLU A 164 -5.41 6.08 1.47
CA GLU A 164 -5.74 7.36 2.09
C GLU A 164 -5.76 7.26 3.61
N ALA A 165 -5.38 8.35 4.26
CA ALA A 165 -5.44 8.45 5.72
C ALA A 165 -6.90 8.36 6.21
N VAL A 166 -7.13 7.53 7.23
CA VAL A 166 -8.43 7.38 7.89
C VAL A 166 -8.30 7.88 9.32
N ASP A 167 -9.26 8.67 9.78
CA ASP A 167 -9.32 9.03 11.19
C ASP A 167 -9.90 7.87 12.02
N ILE A 168 -9.01 6.99 12.45
CA ILE A 168 -9.37 5.78 13.19
C ILE A 168 -10.06 6.11 14.51
N VAL A 169 -9.70 7.23 15.17
CA VAL A 169 -10.35 7.67 16.42
C VAL A 169 -11.82 7.97 16.16
N ALA A 170 -12.11 8.81 15.17
CA ALA A 170 -13.49 9.13 14.79
C ALA A 170 -14.30 7.89 14.36
N VAL A 171 -13.65 6.90 13.71
CA VAL A 171 -14.31 5.64 13.35
C VAL A 171 -14.67 4.82 14.59
N ILE A 172 -13.79 4.73 15.58
CA ILE A 172 -14.09 4.01 16.83
C ILE A 172 -15.24 4.71 17.57
N ASP A 173 -15.24 6.02 17.66
CA ASP A 173 -16.34 6.79 18.28
C ASP A 173 -17.68 6.53 17.57
N ALA A 174 -17.67 6.54 16.23
CA ALA A 174 -18.84 6.20 15.44
C ALA A 174 -19.30 4.73 15.65
N ALA A 175 -18.36 3.81 15.79
CA ALA A 175 -18.65 2.41 16.04
C ALA A 175 -19.30 2.21 17.42
N VAL A 176 -18.78 2.86 18.45
CA VAL A 176 -19.32 2.81 19.81
C VAL A 176 -20.76 3.36 19.87
N ALA A 177 -21.03 4.40 19.11
CA ALA A 177 -22.37 5.02 19.03
C ALA A 177 -23.36 4.22 18.16
N ALA A 178 -22.89 3.29 17.32
CA ALA A 178 -23.72 2.54 16.41
C ALA A 178 -24.47 1.38 17.09
N PRO A 179 -25.67 1.00 16.61
CA PRO A 179 -26.36 -0.20 17.05
C PRO A 179 -25.57 -1.50 16.82
N ASP A 180 -24.78 -1.54 15.73
CA ASP A 180 -23.85 -2.62 15.39
C ASP A 180 -22.44 -2.07 15.12
N PRO A 181 -21.61 -1.98 16.16
CA PRO A 181 -20.23 -1.53 16.06
C PRO A 181 -19.37 -2.33 15.06
N ALA A 182 -19.63 -3.65 14.95
CA ALA A 182 -18.86 -4.51 14.07
C ALA A 182 -19.04 -4.15 12.59
N THR A 183 -20.23 -3.76 12.18
CA THR A 183 -20.50 -3.29 10.81
C THR A 183 -19.69 -2.03 10.47
N VAL A 184 -19.59 -1.08 11.41
CA VAL A 184 -18.80 0.16 11.21
C VAL A 184 -17.31 -0.17 11.03
N ILE A 185 -16.76 -1.03 11.88
CA ILE A 185 -15.34 -1.44 11.79
C ILE A 185 -15.09 -2.24 10.50
N ASN A 186 -15.93 -3.21 10.16
CA ASN A 186 -15.75 -4.04 8.98
C ASN A 186 -15.89 -3.24 7.66
N ALA A 187 -16.60 -2.12 7.67
CA ALA A 187 -16.67 -1.21 6.52
C ALA A 187 -15.33 -0.52 6.21
N LEU A 188 -14.33 -0.63 7.10
CA LEU A 188 -12.96 -0.18 6.83
C LEU A 188 -12.21 -1.11 5.86
N ALA A 189 -12.61 -2.36 5.73
CA ALA A 189 -11.98 -3.27 4.78
C ALA A 189 -12.24 -2.82 3.32
N PRO A 190 -11.34 -3.17 2.36
CA PRO A 190 -11.59 -2.90 0.95
C PRO A 190 -12.90 -3.53 0.48
N SER A 191 -13.68 -2.76 -0.31
CA SER A 191 -14.96 -3.21 -0.88
C SER A 191 -14.84 -3.74 -2.32
N SER A 192 -13.60 -3.93 -2.82
CA SER A 192 -13.37 -4.43 -4.17
C SER A 192 -13.85 -5.87 -4.35
N ALA A 193 -14.33 -6.20 -5.55
CA ALA A 193 -14.76 -7.56 -5.89
C ALA A 193 -13.63 -8.59 -5.70
N GLU A 194 -12.38 -8.17 -5.91
CA GLU A 194 -11.20 -9.00 -5.71
C GLU A 194 -10.98 -9.34 -4.23
N TYR A 195 -11.06 -8.34 -3.34
CA TYR A 195 -10.93 -8.56 -1.90
C TYR A 195 -12.01 -9.52 -1.35
N GLU A 196 -13.26 -9.30 -1.76
CA GLU A 196 -14.38 -10.16 -1.36
C GLU A 196 -14.26 -11.58 -1.92
N ALA A 197 -13.80 -11.74 -3.16
CA ALA A 197 -13.55 -13.05 -3.75
C ALA A 197 -12.44 -13.80 -3.00
N MET A 198 -11.34 -13.10 -2.66
CA MET A 198 -10.25 -13.69 -1.87
C MET A 198 -10.71 -14.09 -0.46
N ARG A 199 -11.51 -13.27 0.22
CA ARG A 199 -12.08 -13.60 1.53
C ARG A 199 -12.93 -14.86 1.48
N ARG A 200 -13.84 -14.98 0.49
CA ARG A 200 -14.67 -16.18 0.30
C ARG A 200 -13.81 -17.42 0.06
N THR A 201 -12.85 -17.33 -0.85
CA THR A 201 -11.93 -18.42 -1.14
C THR A 201 -11.11 -18.81 0.08
N TYR A 202 -10.65 -17.82 0.86
CA TYR A 202 -9.93 -18.09 2.10
C TYR A 202 -10.79 -18.83 3.14
N ALA A 203 -12.05 -18.44 3.30
CA ALA A 203 -12.98 -19.12 4.19
C ALA A 203 -13.21 -20.60 3.78
N GLU A 204 -13.28 -20.87 2.48
CA GLU A 204 -13.38 -22.25 1.94
C GLU A 204 -12.15 -23.08 2.31
N TYR A 205 -10.94 -22.56 2.10
CA TYR A 205 -9.71 -23.26 2.47
C TYR A 205 -9.56 -23.42 3.98
N ARG A 206 -9.98 -22.45 4.79
CA ARG A 206 -10.04 -22.59 6.26
C ARG A 206 -10.99 -23.72 6.68
N GLY A 207 -12.16 -23.83 6.05
CA GLY A 207 -13.09 -24.92 6.28
C GLY A 207 -12.45 -26.28 6.00
N ILE A 208 -11.72 -26.42 4.91
CA ILE A 208 -10.97 -27.62 4.57
C ILE A 208 -9.90 -27.94 5.63
N ALA A 209 -9.10 -26.95 6.02
CA ALA A 209 -8.08 -27.10 7.05
C ALA A 209 -8.68 -27.46 8.43
N GLY A 210 -9.78 -26.83 8.82
CA GLY A 210 -10.50 -27.15 10.07
C GLY A 210 -11.04 -28.57 10.12
N VAL A 211 -11.54 -29.09 9.01
CA VAL A 211 -11.95 -30.51 8.89
C VAL A 211 -10.76 -31.46 9.07
N LEU A 212 -9.56 -31.05 8.61
CA LEU A 212 -8.31 -31.80 8.78
C LEU A 212 -7.86 -31.87 10.24
N GLN A 213 -8.00 -30.77 10.99
CA GLN A 213 -7.61 -30.71 12.41
C GLN A 213 -8.63 -31.36 13.34
N ALA A 214 -9.92 -31.23 13.06
CA ALA A 214 -11.00 -31.75 13.90
C ALA A 214 -11.26 -33.26 13.72
N GLY A 215 -10.73 -33.88 12.69
CA GLY A 215 -11.16 -35.21 12.26
C GLY A 215 -10.32 -36.39 12.74
N ARG A 216 -10.35 -36.72 14.07
CA ARG A 216 -9.95 -38.06 14.48
C ARG A 216 -10.99 -39.15 14.09
N ASN A 217 -12.22 -38.79 13.70
CA ASN A 217 -13.35 -39.73 13.52
C ASN A 217 -14.20 -39.52 12.24
N LYS A 218 -13.69 -38.90 11.13
CA LYS A 218 -14.45 -38.79 9.88
C LYS A 218 -13.75 -39.49 8.70
N PRO A 219 -14.55 -40.21 7.81
CA PRO A 219 -14.00 -41.12 6.80
C PRO A 219 -13.35 -40.50 5.57
N LEU A 220 -13.26 -39.18 5.45
CA LEU A 220 -12.60 -38.50 4.32
C LEU A 220 -11.56 -37.50 4.85
N ARG A 221 -10.36 -37.98 5.14
CA ARG A 221 -9.18 -37.10 5.27
C ARG A 221 -8.66 -36.75 3.88
N PRO A 222 -8.48 -35.47 3.53
CA PRO A 222 -7.68 -35.12 2.36
C PRO A 222 -6.28 -35.73 2.50
N SER A 223 -5.66 -36.10 1.37
CA SER A 223 -4.27 -36.57 1.41
C SER A 223 -3.33 -35.50 1.98
N PRO A 224 -2.18 -35.87 2.58
CA PRO A 224 -1.22 -34.90 3.08
C PRO A 224 -0.81 -33.85 2.02
N GLU A 225 -0.77 -34.22 0.76
CA GLU A 225 -0.46 -33.33 -0.36
C GLU A 225 -1.56 -32.29 -0.59
N ARG A 226 -2.83 -32.70 -0.50
CA ARG A 226 -3.98 -31.76 -0.58
C ARG A 226 -4.01 -30.79 0.59
N ALA A 227 -3.65 -31.28 1.78
CA ALA A 227 -3.54 -30.46 2.97
C ALA A 227 -2.45 -29.39 2.80
N ALA A 228 -1.25 -29.80 2.41
CA ALA A 228 -0.13 -28.90 2.16
C ALA A 228 -0.42 -27.90 1.02
N ALA A 229 -1.14 -28.33 -0.02
CA ALA A 229 -1.56 -27.44 -1.09
C ALA A 229 -2.60 -26.42 -0.61
N ALA A 230 -3.54 -26.79 0.23
CA ALA A 230 -4.52 -25.88 0.82
C ALA A 230 -3.84 -24.85 1.74
N GLU A 231 -2.89 -25.29 2.56
CA GLU A 231 -2.11 -24.42 3.44
C GLU A 231 -1.30 -23.39 2.65
N ARG A 232 -0.59 -23.80 1.60
CA ARG A 232 0.12 -22.87 0.70
C ARG A 232 -0.82 -21.84 0.08
N ARG A 233 -2.01 -22.25 -0.39
CA ARG A 233 -3.00 -21.33 -0.96
C ARG A 233 -3.58 -20.38 0.07
N MET A 234 -3.87 -20.87 1.28
CA MET A 234 -4.29 -20.00 2.39
C MET A 234 -3.25 -18.92 2.69
N ARG A 235 -1.96 -19.30 2.75
CA ARG A 235 -0.88 -18.36 2.94
C ARG A 235 -0.86 -17.28 1.84
N LEU A 236 -0.95 -17.67 0.56
CA LEU A 236 -1.01 -16.73 -0.55
C LEU A 236 -2.22 -15.79 -0.46
N LEU A 237 -3.39 -16.32 -0.07
CA LEU A 237 -4.59 -15.49 0.12
C LEU A 237 -4.41 -14.47 1.24
N VAL A 238 -3.85 -14.85 2.38
CA VAL A 238 -3.58 -13.96 3.51
C VAL A 238 -2.64 -12.81 3.10
N VAL A 239 -1.54 -13.13 2.43
CA VAL A 239 -0.56 -12.15 1.96
C VAL A 239 -1.19 -11.18 0.93
N ASN A 240 -1.99 -11.70 0.00
CA ASN A 240 -2.62 -10.84 -1.01
C ASN A 240 -3.83 -10.06 -0.47
N LEU A 241 -4.55 -10.56 0.54
CA LEU A 241 -5.52 -9.76 1.29
C LEU A 241 -4.84 -8.57 1.98
N GLU A 242 -3.63 -8.76 2.50
CA GLU A 242 -2.85 -7.66 3.08
C GLU A 242 -2.47 -6.62 2.01
N ARG A 243 -1.91 -7.04 0.87
CA ARG A 243 -1.56 -6.14 -0.25
C ARG A 243 -2.77 -5.36 -0.79
N LEU A 244 -3.95 -5.96 -0.81
CA LEU A 244 -5.16 -5.26 -1.25
C LEU A 244 -5.59 -4.14 -0.30
N ARG A 245 -5.20 -4.19 0.99
CA ARG A 245 -5.43 -3.10 1.96
C ARG A 245 -4.48 -1.92 1.76
N TRP A 246 -3.37 -2.10 1.04
CA TRP A 246 -2.44 -1.03 0.69
C TRP A 246 -2.92 -0.16 -0.47
N LEU A 247 -3.93 -0.62 -1.21
CA LEU A 247 -4.55 0.15 -2.28
C LEU A 247 -5.51 1.22 -1.73
N PRO A 248 -5.77 2.30 -2.48
CA PRO A 248 -6.80 3.27 -2.12
C PRO A 248 -8.15 2.59 -1.88
N ARG A 249 -8.89 3.08 -0.89
CA ARG A 249 -10.24 2.56 -0.57
C ARG A 249 -11.22 2.71 -1.73
N GLN A 250 -11.10 3.82 -2.45
CA GLN A 250 -11.85 4.08 -3.68
C GLN A 250 -10.91 4.02 -4.85
N ILE A 251 -10.76 2.84 -5.41
CA ILE A 251 -9.96 2.65 -6.63
C ILE A 251 -10.72 3.32 -7.80
N PRO A 252 -10.07 4.20 -8.60
CA PRO A 252 -10.68 4.80 -9.78
C PRO A 252 -11.24 3.73 -10.72
N ARG A 253 -12.46 3.94 -11.20
CA ARG A 253 -13.14 3.00 -12.12
C ARG A 253 -12.40 2.84 -13.45
N ASP A 254 -11.80 3.93 -13.92
CA ASP A 254 -10.91 3.98 -15.08
C ASP A 254 -9.47 3.99 -14.56
N ARG A 255 -8.69 2.97 -14.88
CA ARG A 255 -7.31 2.82 -14.40
C ARG A 255 -6.51 1.84 -15.22
N VAL A 256 -5.21 1.95 -15.15
CA VAL A 256 -4.27 0.92 -15.60
C VAL A 256 -3.75 0.17 -14.35
N VAL A 257 -3.73 -1.15 -14.41
CA VAL A 257 -3.12 -2.00 -13.39
C VAL A 257 -2.03 -2.84 -14.04
N VAL A 258 -0.81 -2.75 -13.52
CA VAL A 258 0.30 -3.61 -13.89
C VAL A 258 0.58 -4.55 -12.72
N ASN A 259 0.31 -5.84 -12.88
CA ASN A 259 0.68 -6.83 -11.88
C ASN A 259 2.05 -7.42 -12.25
N ALA A 260 3.08 -7.03 -11.50
CA ALA A 260 4.46 -7.44 -11.77
C ALA A 260 4.68 -8.93 -11.52
N ALA A 261 4.04 -9.55 -10.53
CA ALA A 261 4.18 -10.98 -10.23
C ALA A 261 3.81 -11.88 -11.42
N ILE A 262 2.88 -11.46 -12.26
CA ILE A 262 2.39 -12.22 -13.42
C ILE A 262 2.75 -11.58 -14.76
N ALA A 263 3.46 -10.45 -14.72
CA ALA A 263 3.88 -9.67 -15.89
C ALA A 263 2.70 -9.39 -16.84
N ARG A 264 1.62 -8.79 -16.32
CA ARG A 264 0.39 -8.47 -17.03
C ARG A 264 -0.04 -7.02 -16.79
N LEU A 265 -0.46 -6.32 -17.84
CA LEU A 265 -1.10 -5.02 -17.79
C LEU A 265 -2.56 -5.17 -18.17
N GLN A 266 -3.45 -4.53 -17.40
CA GLN A 266 -4.88 -4.40 -17.69
C GLN A 266 -5.29 -2.93 -17.64
N LEU A 267 -6.04 -2.49 -18.64
CA LEU A 267 -6.76 -1.21 -18.63
C LEU A 267 -8.21 -1.49 -18.30
N PHE A 268 -8.70 -0.85 -17.25
CA PHE A 268 -10.11 -0.89 -16.83
C PHE A 268 -10.83 0.37 -17.31
N ARG A 269 -12.08 0.18 -17.74
CA ARG A 269 -13.06 1.23 -18.00
C ARG A 269 -14.36 0.85 -17.27
N ASP A 270 -14.90 1.75 -16.47
CA ASP A 270 -16.07 1.48 -15.64
C ASP A 270 -15.94 0.19 -14.81
N ASP A 271 -14.78 -0.04 -14.21
CA ASP A 271 -14.41 -1.25 -13.43
C ASP A 271 -14.39 -2.57 -14.23
N ARG A 272 -14.47 -2.50 -15.57
CA ARG A 272 -14.40 -3.68 -16.44
C ARG A 272 -13.08 -3.72 -17.20
N PRO A 273 -12.43 -4.89 -17.31
CA PRO A 273 -11.25 -5.04 -18.15
C PRO A 273 -11.60 -4.72 -19.62
N ALA A 274 -11.12 -3.59 -20.13
CA ALA A 274 -11.30 -3.17 -21.52
C ALA A 274 -10.14 -3.62 -22.42
N PHE A 275 -8.95 -3.80 -21.84
CA PHE A 275 -7.78 -4.26 -22.56
C PHE A 275 -6.82 -4.99 -21.63
N THR A 276 -6.22 -6.07 -22.13
CA THR A 276 -5.21 -6.85 -21.40
C THR A 276 -4.05 -7.14 -22.32
N THR A 277 -2.82 -7.01 -21.84
CA THR A 277 -1.61 -7.32 -22.59
C THR A 277 -0.50 -7.84 -21.69
N ARG A 278 0.41 -8.61 -22.26
CA ARG A 278 1.63 -9.04 -21.57
C ARG A 278 2.58 -7.86 -21.41
N VAL A 279 3.37 -7.92 -20.34
CA VAL A 279 4.46 -6.98 -20.10
C VAL A 279 5.75 -7.74 -19.77
N VAL A 280 6.88 -7.04 -19.85
CA VAL A 280 8.17 -7.48 -19.29
C VAL A 280 8.49 -6.52 -18.16
N VAL A 281 8.77 -7.07 -16.98
CA VAL A 281 9.05 -6.34 -15.75
C VAL A 281 10.50 -6.55 -15.31
N GLY A 282 10.91 -5.95 -14.21
CA GLY A 282 12.27 -6.01 -13.69
C GLY A 282 12.77 -7.42 -13.40
N GLU A 283 14.07 -7.61 -13.52
CA GLU A 283 14.78 -8.80 -13.00
C GLU A 283 14.68 -8.88 -11.48
N THR A 284 15.01 -10.02 -10.90
CA THR A 284 14.93 -10.24 -9.44
C THR A 284 15.85 -9.34 -8.62
N ASP A 285 16.96 -8.89 -9.20
CA ASP A 285 17.91 -7.95 -8.60
C ASP A 285 17.65 -6.48 -8.98
N LYS A 286 16.66 -6.23 -9.86
CA LYS A 286 16.23 -4.91 -10.34
C LYS A 286 14.72 -4.90 -10.46
N GLN A 287 14.05 -5.17 -9.35
CA GLN A 287 12.61 -5.41 -9.31
C GLN A 287 11.81 -4.18 -9.79
N THR A 288 10.65 -4.42 -10.37
CA THR A 288 9.65 -3.36 -10.58
C THR A 288 8.99 -3.07 -9.23
N PRO A 289 9.03 -1.81 -8.76
CA PRO A 289 8.44 -1.43 -7.48
C PRO A 289 6.91 -1.46 -7.51
N GLU A 290 6.30 -1.53 -6.31
CA GLU A 290 4.87 -1.33 -6.14
C GLU A 290 4.58 0.15 -5.82
N PHE A 291 3.79 0.80 -6.63
CA PHE A 291 3.45 2.22 -6.46
C PHE A 291 2.19 2.61 -7.21
N GLN A 292 1.67 3.78 -6.88
CA GLN A 292 0.62 4.44 -7.65
C GLN A 292 1.16 5.68 -8.35
N SER A 293 0.67 5.93 -9.55
CA SER A 293 1.04 7.09 -10.35
C SER A 293 -0.10 7.48 -11.31
N THR A 294 0.20 8.36 -12.26
CA THR A 294 -0.73 8.78 -13.29
C THR A 294 0.00 8.91 -14.62
N ILE A 295 -0.56 8.32 -15.69
CA ILE A 295 -0.11 8.59 -17.05
C ILE A 295 -0.76 9.91 -17.50
N ASN A 296 0.07 10.88 -17.83
CA ASN A 296 -0.38 12.19 -18.33
C ASN A 296 -0.21 12.32 -19.84
N ASP A 297 0.82 11.67 -20.39
CA ASP A 297 1.25 11.85 -21.77
C ASP A 297 1.69 10.55 -22.42
N VAL A 298 1.53 10.49 -23.74
CA VAL A 298 2.20 9.51 -24.60
C VAL A 298 3.28 10.21 -25.41
N LEU A 299 4.52 9.77 -25.27
CA LEU A 299 5.65 10.23 -26.03
C LEU A 299 5.88 9.32 -27.23
N PHE A 300 5.79 9.88 -28.43
CA PHE A 300 6.05 9.22 -29.70
C PHE A 300 7.52 9.34 -30.06
N ASN A 301 8.10 8.27 -30.58
CA ASN A 301 9.51 8.20 -30.98
C ASN A 301 10.43 8.76 -29.87
N PRO A 302 10.40 8.18 -28.66
CA PRO A 302 11.18 8.67 -27.51
C PRO A 302 12.68 8.43 -27.73
N PRO A 303 13.55 9.41 -27.47
CA PRO A 303 14.95 9.12 -27.24
C PRO A 303 15.09 8.49 -25.85
N TRP A 304 16.05 7.60 -25.68
CA TRP A 304 16.32 7.01 -24.38
C TRP A 304 17.47 7.72 -23.67
N ASN A 305 17.16 8.48 -22.65
CA ASN A 305 18.15 9.00 -21.72
C ASN A 305 18.59 7.83 -20.82
N ILE A 306 19.81 7.34 -21.03
CA ILE A 306 20.29 6.14 -20.34
C ILE A 306 20.58 6.49 -18.88
N PRO A 307 19.94 5.80 -17.91
CA PRO A 307 20.22 6.00 -16.49
C PRO A 307 21.71 5.82 -16.19
N ARG A 308 22.22 6.61 -15.24
CA ARG A 308 23.65 6.60 -14.88
C ARG A 308 24.12 5.21 -14.45
N SER A 309 23.29 4.48 -13.74
CA SER A 309 23.58 3.10 -13.29
C SER A 309 23.80 2.14 -14.47
N ILE A 310 22.94 2.20 -15.49
CA ILE A 310 23.07 1.40 -16.72
C ILE A 310 24.28 1.87 -17.54
N ALA A 311 24.45 3.18 -17.68
CA ALA A 311 25.60 3.72 -18.39
C ALA A 311 26.93 3.21 -17.82
N GLN A 312 27.08 3.26 -16.48
CA GLN A 312 28.30 2.85 -15.79
C GLN A 312 28.51 1.32 -15.81
N LYS A 313 27.46 0.54 -15.59
CA LYS A 313 27.58 -0.91 -15.46
C LYS A 313 27.62 -1.63 -16.80
N GLU A 314 26.97 -1.11 -17.85
CA GLU A 314 26.75 -1.83 -19.08
C GLU A 314 27.32 -1.15 -20.35
N ILE A 315 27.24 0.19 -20.44
CA ILE A 315 27.62 0.88 -21.66
C ILE A 315 29.09 1.28 -21.67
N LEU A 316 29.57 1.91 -20.60
CA LEU A 316 30.98 2.36 -20.54
C LEU A 316 32.01 1.22 -20.61
N PRO A 317 31.79 0.04 -19.99
CA PRO A 317 32.69 -1.10 -20.20
C PRO A 317 32.74 -1.57 -21.65
N LYS A 318 31.59 -1.57 -22.35
CA LYS A 318 31.52 -1.94 -23.78
C LYS A 318 32.19 -0.89 -24.65
N LEU A 319 32.00 0.39 -24.35
CA LEU A 319 32.69 1.48 -25.04
C LEU A 319 34.21 1.42 -24.84
N ALA A 320 34.68 1.04 -23.68
CA ALA A 320 36.11 0.86 -23.42
C ALA A 320 36.71 -0.30 -24.23
N ALA A 321 35.93 -1.36 -24.47
CA ALA A 321 36.33 -2.51 -25.29
C ALA A 321 36.20 -2.24 -26.81
N ASP A 322 35.19 -1.45 -27.21
CA ASP A 322 34.90 -1.08 -28.60
C ASP A 322 34.60 0.42 -28.68
N PRO A 323 35.54 1.26 -29.15
CA PRO A 323 35.31 2.68 -29.32
C PRO A 323 34.18 3.07 -30.28
N GLY A 324 33.76 2.14 -31.17
CA GLY A 324 32.64 2.32 -32.09
C GLY A 324 31.27 2.00 -31.47
N TYR A 325 31.24 1.49 -30.24
CA TYR A 325 30.02 0.94 -29.61
C TYR A 325 28.85 1.94 -29.57
N LEU A 326 29.10 3.19 -29.20
CA LEU A 326 28.03 4.19 -29.13
C LEU A 326 27.45 4.48 -30.52
N ALA A 327 28.30 4.67 -31.54
CA ALA A 327 27.84 4.96 -32.90
C ALA A 327 27.04 3.79 -33.51
N SER A 328 27.53 2.56 -33.36
CA SER A 328 26.86 1.35 -33.86
C SER A 328 25.51 1.07 -33.18
N HIS A 329 25.29 1.62 -31.97
CA HIS A 329 24.04 1.49 -31.22
C HIS A 329 23.20 2.79 -31.21
N HIS A 330 23.49 3.75 -32.10
CA HIS A 330 22.81 5.04 -32.20
C HIS A 330 22.78 5.81 -30.87
N MET A 331 23.91 5.77 -30.14
CA MET A 331 24.08 6.43 -28.87
C MET A 331 25.09 7.59 -29.03
N ARG A 332 24.94 8.61 -28.18
CA ARG A 332 25.86 9.74 -28.13
C ARG A 332 25.96 10.32 -26.73
N PHE A 333 27.09 10.95 -26.44
CA PHE A 333 27.19 11.81 -25.26
C PHE A 333 26.42 13.12 -25.48
N ARG A 334 25.71 13.53 -24.44
CA ARG A 334 25.14 14.86 -24.35
C ARG A 334 26.18 15.85 -23.79
N SER A 335 25.90 17.15 -23.87
CA SER A 335 26.77 18.18 -23.33
C SER A 335 27.07 18.08 -21.84
N ASN A 336 26.18 17.46 -21.08
CA ASN A 336 26.33 17.21 -19.64
C ASN A 336 27.02 15.86 -19.32
N GLY A 337 27.57 15.17 -20.32
CA GLY A 337 28.23 13.87 -20.14
C GLY A 337 27.31 12.66 -20.05
N ALA A 338 25.99 12.83 -20.01
CA ALA A 338 25.05 11.73 -20.03
C ALA A 338 25.02 11.05 -21.41
N ILE A 339 24.72 9.75 -21.45
CA ILE A 339 24.54 9.01 -22.71
C ILE A 339 23.06 9.00 -23.08
N GLN A 340 22.76 9.26 -24.34
CA GLN A 340 21.42 9.20 -24.90
C GLN A 340 21.43 8.31 -26.14
N GLN A 341 20.47 7.38 -26.23
CA GLN A 341 20.16 6.69 -27.48
C GLN A 341 19.13 7.49 -28.26
N GLU A 342 19.34 7.62 -29.56
CA GLU A 342 18.45 8.35 -30.45
C GLU A 342 17.12 7.64 -30.64
N ALA A 343 16.08 8.42 -30.97
CA ALA A 343 14.77 7.86 -31.31
C ALA A 343 14.86 7.04 -32.60
N GLY A 344 14.22 5.89 -32.62
CA GLY A 344 14.24 5.03 -33.80
C GLY A 344 13.61 3.67 -33.56
N ALA A 345 13.51 2.87 -34.62
CA ALA A 345 13.01 1.49 -34.50
C ALA A 345 13.92 0.59 -33.65
N TYR A 346 15.18 0.97 -33.53
CA TYR A 346 16.22 0.30 -32.76
C TYR A 346 16.29 0.77 -31.29
N SER A 347 15.58 1.87 -30.94
CA SER A 347 15.61 2.41 -29.61
C SER A 347 15.11 1.38 -28.59
N ALA A 348 15.80 1.26 -27.46
CA ALA A 348 15.38 0.35 -26.38
C ALA A 348 13.98 0.68 -25.87
N LEU A 349 13.52 1.94 -25.99
CA LEU A 349 12.17 2.38 -25.64
C LEU A 349 11.14 2.14 -26.76
N GLY A 350 11.54 1.62 -27.91
CA GLY A 350 10.67 1.44 -29.07
C GLY A 350 10.08 2.75 -29.58
N ARG A 351 8.80 2.72 -29.98
CA ARG A 351 8.14 3.86 -30.63
C ARG A 351 7.22 4.66 -29.71
N LEU A 352 6.86 4.13 -28.54
CA LEU A 352 5.90 4.74 -27.64
C LEU A 352 6.40 4.62 -26.19
N LYS A 353 6.30 5.70 -25.44
CA LYS A 353 6.52 5.75 -23.99
C LYS A 353 5.33 6.44 -23.34
N PHE A 354 4.83 5.88 -22.27
CA PHE A 354 3.78 6.45 -21.43
C PHE A 354 4.44 7.03 -20.20
N GLU A 355 4.38 8.35 -20.07
CA GLU A 355 5.09 9.06 -19.00
C GLU A 355 4.26 9.07 -17.74
N MET A 356 4.88 8.64 -16.66
CA MET A 356 4.34 8.66 -15.30
C MET A 356 5.21 9.58 -14.45
N ASN A 357 4.64 10.12 -13.40
CA ASN A 357 5.38 10.95 -12.44
C ASN A 357 5.48 10.16 -11.13
N ASP A 358 6.60 9.48 -10.93
CA ASP A 358 6.88 8.67 -9.76
C ASP A 358 8.32 8.87 -9.25
N ARG A 359 8.60 8.42 -8.03
CA ARG A 359 9.94 8.56 -7.41
C ARG A 359 10.98 7.55 -7.91
N TYR A 360 10.55 6.55 -8.68
CA TYR A 360 11.40 5.44 -9.14
C TYR A 360 11.90 5.60 -10.56
N ASP A 361 11.49 6.66 -11.27
CA ASP A 361 11.74 6.84 -12.70
C ASP A 361 11.26 5.64 -13.55
N VAL A 362 10.19 4.98 -13.14
CA VAL A 362 9.57 3.86 -13.85
C VAL A 362 8.57 4.40 -14.88
N TYR A 363 8.54 3.81 -16.05
CA TYR A 363 7.58 4.14 -17.10
C TYR A 363 7.17 2.88 -17.88
N LEU A 364 6.01 2.99 -18.55
CA LEU A 364 5.56 1.98 -19.51
C LEU A 364 6.11 2.36 -20.89
N HIS A 365 6.65 1.39 -21.63
CA HIS A 365 7.21 1.69 -22.96
C HIS A 365 7.15 0.51 -23.92
N ASP A 366 7.31 0.81 -25.19
CA ASP A 366 7.51 -0.12 -26.26
C ASP A 366 8.92 -0.75 -26.19
N THR A 367 9.17 -1.74 -27.05
CA THR A 367 10.50 -2.34 -27.23
C THR A 367 10.62 -2.91 -28.64
N PRO A 368 11.80 -2.86 -29.29
CA PRO A 368 12.05 -3.55 -30.55
C PRO A 368 12.15 -5.06 -30.37
N THR A 369 12.48 -5.55 -29.17
CA THR A 369 12.71 -6.97 -28.89
C THR A 369 11.38 -7.66 -28.50
N LYS A 370 10.51 -7.85 -29.49
CA LYS A 370 9.18 -8.44 -29.30
C LYS A 370 9.20 -9.90 -28.87
N SER A 371 10.28 -10.63 -29.12
CA SER A 371 10.44 -12.02 -28.71
C SER A 371 10.42 -12.21 -27.18
N LEU A 372 10.76 -11.19 -26.39
CA LEU A 372 10.71 -11.25 -24.93
C LEU A 372 9.31 -11.60 -24.37
N PHE A 373 8.25 -11.18 -25.07
CA PHE A 373 6.89 -11.47 -24.65
C PHE A 373 6.47 -12.93 -24.81
N GLN A 374 7.24 -13.72 -25.56
CA GLN A 374 7.00 -15.16 -25.74
C GLN A 374 7.58 -16.00 -24.61
N SER A 375 8.46 -15.41 -23.80
CA SER A 375 9.03 -16.10 -22.63
C SER A 375 7.96 -16.38 -21.58
N ALA A 376 8.06 -17.56 -20.96
CA ALA A 376 7.23 -17.91 -19.80
C ALA A 376 7.59 -17.03 -18.58
N ALA A 377 8.89 -16.78 -18.37
CA ALA A 377 9.38 -15.81 -17.38
C ALA A 377 9.65 -14.48 -18.09
N ARG A 378 8.99 -13.42 -17.65
CA ARG A 378 9.11 -12.08 -18.24
C ARG A 378 9.71 -11.05 -17.30
N MET A 379 10.52 -11.48 -16.36
CA MET A 379 11.32 -10.66 -15.45
C MET A 379 12.69 -10.43 -16.10
N MET A 380 12.80 -9.44 -17.00
CA MET A 380 13.97 -9.24 -17.88
C MET A 380 14.25 -7.76 -18.16
N SER A 381 13.76 -6.84 -17.34
CA SER A 381 14.04 -5.40 -17.47
C SER A 381 14.84 -4.88 -16.27
N HIS A 382 15.22 -3.62 -16.33
CA HIS A 382 15.89 -2.91 -15.24
C HIS A 382 14.90 -2.16 -14.31
N GLY A 383 13.66 -2.67 -14.21
CA GLY A 383 12.60 -2.08 -13.40
C GLY A 383 11.47 -1.47 -14.22
N CYS A 384 11.76 -0.82 -15.36
CA CYS A 384 10.73 -0.29 -16.25
C CYS A 384 9.88 -1.40 -16.89
N VAL A 385 8.65 -1.04 -17.31
CA VAL A 385 7.66 -1.99 -17.81
C VAL A 385 7.58 -1.92 -19.35
N ARG A 386 8.03 -2.98 -20.04
CA ARG A 386 7.88 -3.10 -21.49
C ARG A 386 6.50 -3.65 -21.82
N VAL A 387 5.78 -3.01 -22.73
CA VAL A 387 4.40 -3.36 -23.10
C VAL A 387 4.40 -4.07 -24.45
N GLU A 388 3.72 -5.22 -24.55
CA GLU A 388 3.65 -5.99 -25.81
C GLU A 388 2.86 -5.24 -26.90
N ASN A 389 1.69 -4.69 -26.55
CA ASN A 389 0.81 -3.99 -27.46
C ASN A 389 0.66 -2.49 -27.11
N PRO A 390 1.76 -1.70 -27.14
CA PRO A 390 1.73 -0.30 -26.72
C PRO A 390 0.90 0.56 -27.67
N ARG A 391 0.81 0.19 -28.96
CA ARG A 391 -0.02 0.88 -29.95
C ARG A 391 -1.49 0.86 -29.56
N MET A 392 -2.03 -0.29 -29.17
CA MET A 392 -3.42 -0.41 -28.75
C MET A 392 -3.66 0.35 -27.42
N LEU A 393 -2.72 0.26 -26.49
CA LEU A 393 -2.79 1.05 -25.24
C LEU A 393 -2.86 2.56 -25.56
N ALA A 394 -2.02 3.07 -26.48
CA ALA A 394 -2.05 4.47 -26.89
C ALA A 394 -3.37 4.87 -27.56
N VAL A 395 -3.93 4.00 -28.42
CA VAL A 395 -5.27 4.18 -29.02
C VAL A 395 -6.32 4.41 -27.94
N MET A 396 -6.35 3.55 -26.93
CA MET A 396 -7.36 3.59 -25.88
C MET A 396 -7.16 4.75 -24.91
N LEU A 397 -5.93 5.10 -24.59
CA LEU A 397 -5.63 6.19 -23.66
C LEU A 397 -5.84 7.57 -24.29
N LEU A 398 -5.46 7.73 -25.56
CA LEU A 398 -5.63 8.98 -26.30
C LEU A 398 -7.05 9.14 -26.88
N GLY A 399 -7.86 8.06 -26.94
CA GLY A 399 -9.15 8.08 -27.59
C GLY A 399 -9.06 8.40 -29.11
N GLN A 400 -7.94 8.04 -29.73
CA GLN A 400 -7.67 8.31 -31.14
C GLN A 400 -7.72 7.03 -31.97
N PRO A 401 -8.12 7.10 -33.26
CA PRO A 401 -8.12 5.92 -34.11
C PRO A 401 -6.69 5.40 -34.35
N PRO A 402 -6.53 4.08 -34.62
CA PRO A 402 -5.23 3.45 -34.84
C PRO A 402 -4.35 4.16 -35.85
N GLU A 403 -4.94 4.68 -36.93
CA GLU A 403 -4.24 5.38 -38.02
C GLU A 403 -3.62 6.70 -37.56
N ALA A 404 -4.20 7.36 -36.53
CA ALA A 404 -3.63 8.57 -35.95
C ALA A 404 -2.37 8.27 -35.12
N ILE A 405 -2.37 7.13 -34.43
CA ILE A 405 -1.20 6.64 -33.71
C ILE A 405 -0.10 6.25 -34.72
N ASP A 406 -0.44 5.52 -35.78
CA ASP A 406 0.50 5.11 -36.82
C ASP A 406 1.14 6.32 -37.51
N ARG A 407 0.35 7.34 -37.86
CA ARG A 407 0.89 8.61 -38.41
C ARG A 407 1.87 9.27 -37.44
N GLY A 408 1.57 9.29 -36.15
CA GLY A 408 2.48 9.84 -35.13
C GLY A 408 3.80 9.07 -35.06
N ILE A 409 3.76 7.76 -35.13
CA ILE A 409 4.95 6.90 -35.18
C ILE A 409 5.75 7.13 -36.45
N ALA A 410 5.07 7.23 -37.61
CA ALA A 410 5.68 7.37 -38.93
C ALA A 410 6.43 8.69 -39.12
N THR A 411 6.14 9.74 -38.34
CA THR A 411 6.88 11.00 -38.41
C THR A 411 8.36 10.82 -38.08
N ALA A 412 8.72 9.77 -37.34
CA ALA A 412 10.05 9.50 -36.81
C ALA A 412 10.59 10.63 -35.87
N HIS A 413 9.84 11.71 -35.70
CA HIS A 413 10.19 12.80 -34.77
C HIS A 413 9.60 12.55 -33.40
N THR A 414 10.37 12.93 -32.37
CA THR A 414 9.88 12.91 -30.99
C THR A 414 8.76 13.93 -30.82
N SER A 415 7.60 13.47 -30.40
CA SER A 415 6.47 14.34 -30.10
C SER A 415 5.69 13.82 -28.91
N ARG A 416 5.09 14.73 -28.14
CA ARG A 416 4.30 14.44 -26.95
C ARG A 416 2.82 14.70 -27.24
N ARG A 417 1.95 13.82 -26.77
CA ARG A 417 0.49 14.02 -26.79
C ARG A 417 -0.05 13.81 -25.40
N ALA A 418 -0.64 14.87 -24.83
CA ALA A 418 -1.33 14.77 -23.55
C ALA A 418 -2.57 13.88 -23.66
N LEU A 419 -2.85 13.11 -22.62
CA LEU A 419 -4.11 12.38 -22.51
C LEU A 419 -5.28 13.36 -22.31
N PRO A 420 -6.45 13.10 -22.90
CA PRO A 420 -7.65 13.90 -22.65
C PRO A 420 -8.03 13.94 -21.16
N VAL A 421 -7.83 12.82 -20.47
CA VAL A 421 -7.97 12.67 -19.01
C VAL A 421 -6.77 11.89 -18.50
N PRO A 422 -6.05 12.42 -17.50
CA PRO A 422 -4.97 11.68 -16.84
C PRO A 422 -5.43 10.31 -16.37
N MET A 423 -4.63 9.28 -16.59
CA MET A 423 -5.00 7.90 -16.31
C MET A 423 -4.28 7.38 -15.06
N PRO A 424 -5.01 7.08 -13.97
CA PRO A 424 -4.42 6.44 -12.79
C PRO A 424 -3.77 5.11 -13.13
N VAL A 425 -2.59 4.87 -12.56
CA VAL A 425 -1.82 3.63 -12.72
C VAL A 425 -1.49 3.07 -11.34
N PHE A 426 -1.72 1.77 -11.20
CA PHE A 426 -1.28 0.99 -10.05
C PHE A 426 -0.32 -0.09 -10.54
N VAL A 427 0.91 -0.04 -10.07
CA VAL A 427 1.86 -1.13 -10.22
C VAL A 427 1.79 -1.93 -8.93
N VAL A 428 1.34 -3.17 -9.03
CA VAL A 428 1.06 -4.06 -7.91
C VAL A 428 1.85 -5.36 -8.06
N TYR A 429 2.00 -6.08 -6.95
CA TYR A 429 2.61 -7.41 -6.93
C TYR A 429 1.67 -8.42 -6.27
N GLN A 430 0.81 -9.05 -7.06
CA GLN A 430 -0.21 -9.97 -6.57
C GLN A 430 0.07 -11.39 -7.06
N THR A 431 0.40 -12.28 -6.14
CA THR A 431 0.64 -13.71 -6.37
C THR A 431 -0.66 -14.55 -6.29
N ALA A 432 -1.72 -13.99 -5.71
CA ALA A 432 -3.11 -14.42 -5.86
C ALA A 432 -3.93 -13.24 -6.40
N TYR A 433 -4.79 -13.48 -7.39
CA TYR A 433 -5.57 -12.42 -8.05
C TYR A 433 -6.87 -12.97 -8.65
N LEU A 434 -7.85 -12.09 -8.83
CA LEU A 434 -9.15 -12.42 -9.42
C LEU A 434 -9.07 -12.42 -10.96
N GLU A 435 -9.49 -13.51 -11.59
CA GLU A 435 -9.69 -13.56 -13.04
C GLU A 435 -11.10 -13.11 -13.45
N SER A 436 -11.25 -12.83 -14.73
CA SER A 436 -12.52 -12.36 -15.32
C SER A 436 -13.68 -13.36 -15.18
N ASP A 437 -13.38 -14.63 -15.00
CA ASP A 437 -14.37 -15.70 -14.74
C ASP A 437 -14.81 -15.79 -13.28
N GLY A 438 -14.27 -14.94 -12.41
CA GLY A 438 -14.55 -14.92 -10.98
C GLY A 438 -13.71 -15.89 -10.15
N SER A 439 -12.78 -16.64 -10.76
CA SER A 439 -11.89 -17.54 -10.06
C SER A 439 -10.66 -16.82 -9.50
N ILE A 440 -10.18 -17.28 -8.33
CA ILE A 440 -8.89 -16.85 -7.80
C ILE A 440 -7.78 -17.73 -8.37
N GLN A 441 -6.82 -17.09 -9.03
CA GLN A 441 -5.62 -17.72 -9.56
C GLN A 441 -4.44 -17.53 -8.61
N PHE A 442 -3.55 -18.52 -8.58
CA PHE A 442 -2.34 -18.53 -7.76
C PHE A 442 -1.12 -18.65 -8.67
N ARG A 443 -0.07 -17.90 -8.38
CA ARG A 443 1.20 -17.90 -9.13
C ARG A 443 2.39 -17.99 -8.18
N ALA A 444 3.54 -18.25 -8.76
CA ALA A 444 4.81 -18.19 -8.04
C ALA A 444 5.10 -16.75 -7.58
N ASP A 445 5.96 -16.65 -6.59
CA ASP A 445 6.50 -15.40 -6.04
C ASP A 445 7.94 -15.18 -6.57
N PRO A 446 8.10 -14.62 -7.79
CA PRO A 446 9.41 -14.50 -8.41
C PRO A 446 10.33 -13.47 -7.73
N TYR A 447 9.79 -12.54 -6.96
CA TYR A 447 10.56 -11.52 -6.22
C TYR A 447 10.76 -11.88 -4.75
N GLU A 448 10.21 -13.02 -4.29
CA GLU A 448 10.33 -13.53 -2.92
C GLU A 448 9.79 -12.57 -1.84
N ARG A 449 8.74 -11.80 -2.17
CA ARG A 449 8.13 -10.81 -1.27
C ARG A 449 7.07 -11.39 -0.32
N ASP A 450 6.50 -12.55 -0.63
CA ASP A 450 5.40 -13.12 0.15
C ASP A 450 5.83 -13.57 1.54
N ASP A 451 7.07 -14.04 1.68
CA ASP A 451 7.61 -14.60 2.93
C ASP A 451 7.73 -13.55 4.03
N GLU A 452 8.08 -12.32 3.69
CA GLU A 452 8.22 -11.23 4.65
C GLU A 452 6.87 -10.82 5.22
N ILE A 453 5.89 -10.59 4.35
CA ILE A 453 4.53 -10.26 4.75
C ILE A 453 3.93 -11.38 5.60
N TRP A 454 4.11 -12.62 5.18
CA TRP A 454 3.63 -13.78 5.95
C TRP A 454 4.23 -13.83 7.36
N ARG A 455 5.57 -13.70 7.49
CA ARG A 455 6.24 -13.67 8.79
C ARG A 455 5.72 -12.55 9.67
N TYR A 456 5.49 -11.38 9.10
CA TYR A 456 4.93 -10.25 9.83
C TYR A 456 3.53 -10.54 10.35
N LEU A 457 2.63 -11.01 9.49
CA LEU A 457 1.24 -11.29 9.85
C LEU A 457 1.07 -12.44 10.85
N THR A 458 2.02 -13.36 10.91
CA THR A 458 1.98 -14.50 11.84
C THR A 458 2.91 -14.34 13.04
N ARG A 459 3.49 -13.15 13.25
CA ARG A 459 4.46 -12.92 14.34
C ARG A 459 3.88 -13.16 15.74
N ALA A 460 2.58 -12.93 15.92
CA ALA A 460 1.92 -13.17 17.20
C ALA A 460 1.91 -14.66 17.59
N GLN A 461 1.89 -15.57 16.60
CA GLN A 461 1.96 -17.02 16.84
C GLN A 461 3.38 -17.50 17.18
N GLN A 462 4.40 -16.69 16.91
CA GLN A 462 5.83 -17.04 17.09
C GLN A 462 6.37 -16.56 18.44
N LEU A 463 5.64 -15.72 19.16
CA LEU A 463 6.03 -15.31 20.51
C LEU A 463 5.83 -16.49 21.45
N PRO A 464 6.88 -16.86 22.25
CA PRO A 464 6.71 -17.91 23.25
C PRO A 464 5.63 -17.47 24.23
N VAL A 465 4.60 -18.31 24.39
CA VAL A 465 3.66 -18.16 25.50
C VAL A 465 4.48 -18.11 26.77
N ALA A 466 4.40 -17.01 27.52
CA ALA A 466 5.09 -16.87 28.79
C ALA A 466 4.68 -18.07 29.65
N GLN A 467 5.60 -19.02 29.83
CA GLN A 467 5.38 -20.14 30.74
C GLN A 467 5.24 -19.55 32.13
N ASP A 468 4.05 -19.72 32.68
CA ASP A 468 3.75 -19.39 34.06
C ASP A 468 4.73 -20.16 34.98
N SER A 469 5.77 -19.48 35.41
CA SER A 469 6.79 -20.03 36.32
C SER A 469 6.22 -20.08 37.74
N GLY A 470 5.01 -20.59 37.87
CA GLY A 470 4.31 -20.85 39.12
C GLY A 470 4.60 -22.23 39.69
N ALA A 471 5.87 -22.67 39.73
CA ALA A 471 6.28 -23.82 40.49
C ALA A 471 6.65 -23.39 41.92
N GLY A 472 5.65 -23.20 42.74
CA GLY A 472 5.81 -23.07 44.18
C GLY A 472 6.59 -24.26 44.74
N GLN A 473 7.82 -24.06 45.15
CA GLN A 473 8.54 -24.97 46.03
C GLN A 473 7.77 -25.07 47.35
N ARG A 474 6.98 -26.11 47.52
CA ARG A 474 6.62 -26.58 48.85
C ARG A 474 7.80 -27.38 49.38
N LYS A 475 8.59 -26.78 50.29
CA LYS A 475 9.46 -27.52 51.19
C LYS A 475 8.56 -28.11 52.28
N GLY A 476 8.52 -29.46 52.33
CA GLY A 476 8.14 -30.22 53.51
C GLY A 476 9.32 -30.40 54.42
#